data_ed105891cf1280e15f1e0147c3d7ea7e
#
_entry.id   ed105891cf1280e15f1e0147c3d7ea7e
#
_cell.length_a   1.000
_cell.length_b   1.000
_cell.length_c   1.000
_cell.angle_alpha   90.00
_cell.angle_beta   90.00
_cell.angle_gamma   90.00
#
_symmetry.space_group_name_H-M   'P 1'
#
loop_
_entity.id
_entity.type
_entity.pdbx_description
1 polymer ?
#
loop_
_entity_poly.entity_id
_entity_poly.type
_entity_poly.pdbx_seq_one_letter_code
_entity_poly.pdbx_strand_id
1 'polypeptide(L)'
;MFSKDMKVRSGPAPKLGQTTKGLYSYPDLLVVCGELRFHDEHRDVLLNPAVVIEVLSSTTEAFDRGEKWARYQTWLPELADYLLVSQTKPRVDHFHRRAGGEWVYSLVNSLEDNLRLDSVGCVLQLTDVYDRIVFPVEEPEDPGEE
;
A
#
# COMPACT_ATOMS: atom_id res chain seq x y z
N MET A 1 -13.06 4.43 3.55
CA MET A 1 -11.71 4.69 3.02
C MET A 1 -11.12 5.94 3.65
N PHE A 2 -9.86 5.90 4.00
CA PHE A 2 -9.19 7.04 4.63
C PHE A 2 -8.06 7.57 3.76
N SER A 3 -7.80 8.88 3.90
CA SER A 3 -6.73 9.56 3.18
C SER A 3 -5.36 9.36 3.85
N LYS A 4 -4.32 9.90 3.23
CA LYS A 4 -2.93 9.88 3.69
C LYS A 4 -2.68 10.50 5.07
N ASP A 5 -3.66 11.22 5.64
CA ASP A 5 -3.50 11.84 6.95
C ASP A 5 -3.78 10.89 8.11
N MET A 6 -4.27 9.69 7.82
CA MET A 6 -4.51 8.66 8.82
C MET A 6 -3.24 7.84 9.06
N LYS A 7 -2.80 7.80 10.32
CA LYS A 7 -1.67 6.95 10.73
C LYS A 7 -2.11 5.51 10.89
N VAL A 8 -1.20 4.60 10.60
CA VAL A 8 -1.33 3.20 10.97
C VAL A 8 -0.14 2.76 11.81
N ARG A 9 -0.35 1.73 12.63
CA ARG A 9 0.71 1.19 13.47
C ARG A 9 1.73 0.43 12.63
N SER A 10 3.01 0.76 12.80
CA SER A 10 4.11 0.09 12.11
C SER A 10 5.20 -0.40 13.07
N GLY A 11 4.90 -0.43 14.36
CA GLY A 11 5.83 -0.89 15.39
C GLY A 11 5.11 -1.11 16.71
N PRO A 12 5.85 -1.51 17.77
CA PRO A 12 5.26 -1.71 19.10
C PRO A 12 4.77 -0.40 19.69
N ALA A 13 3.83 -0.48 20.64
CA ALA A 13 3.38 0.71 21.38
C ALA A 13 4.59 1.32 22.11
N PRO A 14 4.78 2.65 22.04
CA PRO A 14 5.90 3.28 22.72
C PRO A 14 5.75 3.18 24.25
N LYS A 15 6.87 2.93 24.92
CA LYS A 15 6.94 3.02 26.38
C LYS A 15 7.11 4.48 26.78
N LEU A 16 6.77 4.80 28.04
CA LEU A 16 6.94 6.14 28.57
C LEU A 16 8.40 6.62 28.36
N GLY A 17 8.54 7.80 27.75
CA GLY A 17 9.84 8.41 27.47
C GLY A 17 10.52 7.94 26.18
N GLN A 18 9.93 7.00 25.44
CA GLN A 18 10.47 6.57 24.16
C GLN A 18 10.02 7.48 23.02
N THR A 19 10.88 7.59 21.99
CA THR A 19 10.52 8.25 20.75
C THR A 19 9.47 7.42 19.99
N THR A 20 8.56 8.12 19.29
CA THR A 20 7.57 7.48 18.44
C THR A 20 8.06 7.30 17.00
N LYS A 21 9.29 7.72 16.70
CA LYS A 21 9.85 7.64 15.35
C LYS A 21 9.88 6.19 14.86
N GLY A 22 9.27 5.96 13.69
CA GLY A 22 9.20 4.64 13.07
C GLY A 22 8.10 3.72 13.61
N LEU A 23 7.33 4.15 14.62
CA LEU A 23 6.23 3.37 15.18
C LEU A 23 4.91 3.58 14.44
N TYR A 24 4.80 4.67 13.71
CA TYR A 24 3.61 5.03 12.93
C TYR A 24 4.00 5.37 11.51
N SER A 25 3.09 5.09 10.58
CA SER A 25 3.25 5.45 9.17
C SER A 25 1.97 6.05 8.63
N TYR A 26 2.10 6.76 7.52
CA TYR A 26 0.99 7.40 6.82
C TYR A 26 0.86 6.78 5.43
N PRO A 27 -0.01 5.79 5.23
CA PRO A 27 -0.27 5.29 3.89
C PRO A 27 -0.99 6.33 3.05
N ASP A 28 -0.81 6.28 1.73
CA ASP A 28 -1.51 7.19 0.82
C ASP A 28 -3.01 6.94 0.82
N LEU A 29 -3.42 5.67 0.83
CA LEU A 29 -4.81 5.26 0.94
C LEU A 29 -4.91 4.00 1.80
N LEU A 30 -6.03 3.86 2.49
CA LEU A 30 -6.33 2.62 3.20
C LEU A 30 -7.83 2.36 3.20
N VAL A 31 -8.18 1.07 3.32
CA VAL A 31 -9.56 0.62 3.37
C VAL A 31 -9.74 -0.25 4.61
N VAL A 32 -10.83 -0.01 5.34
CA VAL A 32 -11.18 -0.79 6.53
C VAL A 32 -12.47 -1.55 6.26
N CYS A 33 -12.49 -2.81 6.68
CA CYS A 33 -13.67 -3.66 6.63
C CYS A 33 -14.25 -3.76 8.04
N GLY A 34 -15.52 -3.33 8.21
CA GLY A 34 -16.19 -3.35 9.51
C GLY A 34 -15.92 -2.11 10.35
N GLU A 35 -15.95 -2.26 11.67
CA GLU A 35 -15.76 -1.14 12.59
C GLU A 35 -14.30 -0.71 12.66
N LEU A 36 -14.09 0.60 12.72
CA LEU A 36 -12.77 1.19 12.87
C LEU A 36 -12.25 0.96 14.29
N ARG A 37 -11.03 0.45 14.41
CA ARG A 37 -10.35 0.31 15.70
C ARG A 37 -9.14 1.23 15.74
N PHE A 38 -9.12 2.07 16.76
CA PHE A 38 -8.08 3.08 16.94
C PHE A 38 -7.22 2.78 18.16
N HIS A 39 -5.99 3.26 18.11
CA HIS A 39 -5.03 3.15 19.20
C HIS A 39 -5.47 3.91 20.45
N ASP A 40 -6.10 5.07 20.28
CA ASP A 40 -6.48 5.99 21.35
C ASP A 40 -7.79 6.71 21.08
N GLU A 41 -8.18 7.58 22.04
CA GLU A 41 -9.40 8.36 21.97
C GLU A 41 -9.40 9.43 20.87
N HIS A 42 -8.23 9.81 20.39
CA HIS A 42 -8.07 10.85 19.37
C HIS A 42 -8.41 10.35 17.95
N ARG A 43 -8.49 9.04 17.77
CA ARG A 43 -8.84 8.39 16.50
C ARG A 43 -7.89 8.77 15.36
N ASP A 44 -6.62 8.95 15.65
CA ASP A 44 -5.61 9.30 14.66
C ASP A 44 -4.70 8.13 14.27
N VAL A 45 -4.72 7.03 15.03
CA VAL A 45 -3.93 5.83 14.75
C VAL A 45 -4.86 4.64 14.56
N LEU A 46 -5.01 4.20 13.31
CA LEU A 46 -5.85 3.07 12.95
C LEU A 46 -5.09 1.75 13.15
N LEU A 47 -5.74 0.75 13.73
CA LEU A 47 -5.16 -0.56 14.02
C LEU A 47 -5.57 -1.65 13.04
N ASN A 48 -6.67 -1.49 12.30
CA ASN A 48 -7.26 -2.58 11.53
C ASN A 48 -7.53 -2.25 10.05
N PRO A 49 -6.58 -1.69 9.29
CA PRO A 49 -6.78 -1.56 7.86
C PRO A 49 -6.79 -2.93 7.20
N ALA A 50 -7.70 -3.15 6.26
CA ALA A 50 -7.76 -4.36 5.46
C ALA A 50 -6.90 -4.23 4.19
N VAL A 51 -6.84 -3.03 3.62
CA VAL A 51 -6.06 -2.74 2.42
C VAL A 51 -5.26 -1.47 2.65
N VAL A 52 -3.99 -1.50 2.30
CA VAL A 52 -3.10 -0.33 2.28
C VAL A 52 -2.58 -0.16 0.86
N ILE A 53 -2.69 1.06 0.35
CA ILE A 53 -2.23 1.43 -0.98
C ILE A 53 -1.20 2.54 -0.86
N GLU A 54 -0.03 2.31 -1.44
CA GLU A 54 1.06 3.29 -1.48
C GLU A 54 1.35 3.67 -2.92
N VAL A 55 1.42 4.96 -3.19
CA VAL A 55 1.86 5.49 -4.48
C VAL A 55 3.37 5.66 -4.42
N LEU A 56 4.07 4.94 -5.27
CA LEU A 56 5.53 4.90 -5.24
C LEU A 56 6.12 6.21 -5.77
N SER A 57 7.19 6.66 -5.12
CA SER A 57 8.02 7.74 -5.61
C SER A 57 9.48 7.27 -5.68
N SER A 58 10.31 7.96 -6.47
CA SER A 58 11.73 7.60 -6.58
C SER A 58 12.47 7.67 -5.24
N THR A 59 11.98 8.48 -4.29
CA THR A 59 12.62 8.65 -2.98
C THR A 59 12.13 7.66 -1.94
N THR A 60 10.93 7.10 -2.09
CA THR A 60 10.31 6.23 -1.08
C THR A 60 10.14 4.79 -1.50
N GLU A 61 10.36 4.46 -2.78
CA GLU A 61 10.10 3.11 -3.31
C GLU A 61 10.83 2.02 -2.55
N ALA A 62 12.12 2.20 -2.28
CA ALA A 62 12.91 1.20 -1.57
C ALA A 62 12.38 0.96 -0.15
N PHE A 63 11.97 2.01 0.54
CA PHE A 63 11.38 1.93 1.87
C PHE A 63 10.01 1.24 1.84
N ASP A 64 9.16 1.62 0.88
CA ASP A 64 7.81 1.05 0.73
C ASP A 64 7.85 -0.44 0.39
N ARG A 65 8.84 -0.87 -0.41
CA ARG A 65 9.01 -2.27 -0.78
C ARG A 65 9.71 -3.11 0.28
N GLY A 66 10.51 -2.50 1.12
CA GLY A 66 11.34 -3.20 2.11
C GLY A 66 10.82 -3.05 3.53
N GLU A 67 11.36 -2.07 4.26
CA GLU A 67 11.13 -1.92 5.69
C GLU A 67 9.68 -1.67 6.06
N LYS A 68 9.00 -0.80 5.34
CA LYS A 68 7.59 -0.48 5.59
C LYS A 68 6.70 -1.70 5.39
N TRP A 69 6.94 -2.46 4.32
CA TRP A 69 6.23 -3.71 4.06
C TRP A 69 6.43 -4.72 5.18
N ALA A 70 7.67 -4.91 5.63
CA ALA A 70 7.98 -5.83 6.73
C ALA A 70 7.27 -5.43 8.02
N ARG A 71 7.20 -4.15 8.32
CA ARG A 71 6.49 -3.63 9.50
C ARG A 71 5.00 -3.87 9.41
N TYR A 72 4.39 -3.65 8.27
CA TYR A 72 2.95 -3.88 8.08
C TYR A 72 2.58 -5.34 8.23
N GLN A 73 3.41 -6.26 7.75
CA GLN A 73 3.19 -7.69 7.94
C GLN A 73 3.14 -8.07 9.42
N THR A 74 3.98 -7.43 10.24
CA THR A 74 4.11 -7.73 11.66
C THR A 74 3.01 -7.05 12.49
N TRP A 75 2.73 -5.78 12.23
CA TRP A 75 1.95 -4.94 13.14
C TRP A 75 0.52 -4.69 12.69
N LEU A 76 0.14 -5.11 11.49
CA LEU A 76 -1.23 -5.01 10.99
C LEU A 76 -1.79 -6.41 10.69
N PRO A 77 -2.27 -7.12 11.74
CA PRO A 77 -2.68 -8.52 11.58
C PRO A 77 -3.91 -8.72 10.69
N GLU A 78 -4.74 -7.69 10.52
CA GLU A 78 -5.92 -7.75 9.65
C GLU A 78 -5.66 -7.25 8.23
N LEU A 79 -4.43 -6.81 7.93
CA LEU A 79 -4.07 -6.39 6.59
C LEU A 79 -4.12 -7.59 5.65
N ALA A 80 -4.98 -7.51 4.64
CA ALA A 80 -5.17 -8.57 3.65
C ALA A 80 -4.50 -8.25 2.32
N ASP A 81 -4.40 -6.97 1.97
CA ASP A 81 -3.85 -6.54 0.68
C ASP A 81 -2.96 -5.33 0.86
N TYR A 82 -1.80 -5.38 0.23
CA TYR A 82 -0.84 -4.27 0.14
C TYR A 82 -0.54 -4.00 -1.32
N LEU A 83 -0.83 -2.80 -1.77
CA LEU A 83 -0.69 -2.40 -3.16
C LEU A 83 0.36 -1.30 -3.30
N LEU A 84 1.24 -1.47 -4.26
CA LEU A 84 2.24 -0.47 -4.63
C LEU A 84 1.95 0.00 -6.06
N VAL A 85 1.57 1.27 -6.20
CA VAL A 85 1.12 1.85 -7.46
C VAL A 85 2.23 2.72 -8.04
N SER A 86 2.67 2.38 -9.26
CA SER A 86 3.69 3.14 -9.97
C SER A 86 3.14 4.46 -10.48
N GLN A 87 3.95 5.52 -10.43
CA GLN A 87 3.61 6.82 -11.02
C GLN A 87 4.14 6.99 -12.45
N THR A 88 5.03 6.11 -12.89
CA THR A 88 5.74 6.29 -14.17
C THR A 88 5.19 5.42 -15.30
N LYS A 89 4.45 4.39 -14.96
CA LYS A 89 3.85 3.45 -15.94
C LYS A 89 2.66 2.74 -15.31
N PRO A 90 1.75 2.14 -16.11
CA PRO A 90 0.65 1.35 -15.58
C PRO A 90 1.20 0.07 -14.95
N ARG A 91 1.37 0.10 -13.64
CA ARG A 91 1.90 -1.03 -12.89
C ARG A 91 1.43 -0.96 -11.44
N VAL A 92 0.86 -2.05 -10.96
CA VAL A 92 0.50 -2.25 -9.56
C VAL A 92 1.09 -3.57 -9.08
N ASP A 93 1.91 -3.50 -8.05
CA ASP A 93 2.38 -4.68 -7.33
C ASP A 93 1.37 -4.99 -6.24
N HIS A 94 0.83 -6.20 -6.23
CA HIS A 94 -0.22 -6.61 -5.31
C HIS A 94 0.27 -7.76 -4.43
N PHE A 95 0.31 -7.52 -3.13
CA PHE A 95 0.59 -8.53 -2.11
C PHE A 95 -0.71 -8.87 -1.42
N HIS A 96 -1.12 -10.13 -1.48
CA HIS A 96 -2.36 -10.61 -0.88
C HIS A 96 -2.05 -11.68 0.16
N ARG A 97 -2.65 -11.54 1.36
CA ARG A 97 -2.53 -12.53 2.43
C ARG A 97 -3.63 -13.56 2.30
N ARG A 98 -3.25 -14.83 2.19
CA ARG A 98 -4.20 -15.95 2.23
C ARG A 98 -4.65 -16.26 3.65
N ALA A 99 -5.75 -17.00 3.77
CA ALA A 99 -6.31 -17.40 5.07
C ALA A 99 -5.30 -18.10 5.99
N GLY A 100 -4.30 -18.78 5.42
CA GLY A 100 -3.23 -19.43 6.18
C GLY A 100 -2.11 -18.53 6.64
N GLY A 101 -2.18 -17.22 6.32
CA GLY A 101 -1.16 -16.24 6.66
C GLY A 101 -0.06 -16.06 5.62
N GLU A 102 -0.08 -16.82 4.55
CA GLU A 102 0.87 -16.68 3.46
C GLU A 102 0.59 -15.45 2.60
N TRP A 103 1.63 -14.76 2.16
CA TRP A 103 1.52 -13.65 1.24
C TRP A 103 1.82 -14.11 -0.18
N VAL A 104 0.95 -13.74 -1.10
CA VAL A 104 1.08 -14.03 -2.52
C VAL A 104 1.28 -12.73 -3.28
N TYR A 105 2.34 -12.68 -4.05
CA TYR A 105 2.65 -11.53 -4.91
C TYR A 105 2.11 -11.74 -6.31
N SER A 106 1.47 -10.71 -6.86
CA SER A 106 1.11 -10.66 -8.27
C SER A 106 1.35 -9.27 -8.84
N LEU A 107 1.64 -9.24 -10.13
CA LEU A 107 1.92 -8.01 -10.85
C LEU A 107 0.81 -7.77 -11.88
N VAL A 108 0.25 -6.57 -11.85
CA VAL A 108 -0.71 -6.10 -12.85
C VAL A 108 -0.05 -4.92 -13.57
N ASN A 109 0.20 -5.03 -14.85
CA ASN A 109 1.02 -4.07 -15.60
C ASN A 109 0.43 -3.65 -16.95
N SER A 110 -0.86 -3.85 -17.13
CA SER A 110 -1.58 -3.37 -18.33
C SER A 110 -2.79 -2.57 -17.93
N LEU A 111 -3.05 -1.45 -18.62
CA LEU A 111 -4.25 -0.64 -18.40
C LEU A 111 -5.55 -1.43 -18.61
N GLU A 112 -5.49 -2.48 -19.39
CA GLU A 112 -6.66 -3.33 -19.69
C GLU A 112 -6.93 -4.36 -18.60
N ASP A 113 -6.00 -4.54 -17.68
CA ASP A 113 -6.12 -5.49 -16.61
C ASP A 113 -6.84 -4.90 -15.39
N ASN A 114 -7.22 -5.79 -14.50
CA ASN A 114 -7.80 -5.44 -13.21
C ASN A 114 -7.19 -6.29 -12.11
N LEU A 115 -7.41 -5.90 -10.86
CA LEU A 115 -7.07 -6.71 -9.71
C LEU A 115 -8.25 -6.81 -8.76
N ARG A 116 -8.36 -7.93 -8.08
CA ARG A 116 -9.45 -8.21 -7.15
C ARG A 116 -8.97 -8.01 -5.72
N LEU A 117 -9.77 -7.29 -4.95
CA LEU A 117 -9.59 -7.12 -3.51
C LEU A 117 -10.74 -7.83 -2.81
N ASP A 118 -10.63 -9.16 -2.69
CA ASP A 118 -11.71 -9.99 -2.15
C ASP A 118 -12.03 -9.65 -0.70
N SER A 119 -11.04 -9.19 0.05
CA SER A 119 -11.22 -8.78 1.46
C SER A 119 -12.24 -7.65 1.63
N VAL A 120 -12.40 -6.80 0.63
CA VAL A 120 -13.32 -5.66 0.66
C VAL A 120 -14.37 -5.73 -0.45
N GLY A 121 -14.45 -6.85 -1.16
CA GLY A 121 -15.44 -7.08 -2.21
C GLY A 121 -15.33 -6.12 -3.39
N CYS A 122 -14.13 -5.76 -3.78
CA CYS A 122 -13.87 -4.75 -4.79
C CYS A 122 -13.00 -5.29 -5.92
N VAL A 123 -13.22 -4.77 -7.13
CA VAL A 123 -12.35 -4.99 -8.29
C VAL A 123 -11.84 -3.63 -8.76
N LEU A 124 -10.53 -3.48 -8.83
CA LEU A 124 -9.89 -2.27 -9.33
C LEU A 124 -9.51 -2.46 -10.80
N GLN A 125 -10.07 -1.62 -11.67
CA GLN A 125 -9.64 -1.54 -13.06
C GLN A 125 -8.45 -0.60 -13.15
N LEU A 126 -7.39 -0.99 -13.83
CA LEU A 126 -6.22 -0.09 -13.96
C LEU A 126 -6.57 1.18 -14.73
N THR A 127 -7.50 1.13 -15.66
CA THR A 127 -8.01 2.33 -16.34
C THR A 127 -8.61 3.34 -15.37
N ASP A 128 -9.23 2.88 -14.28
CA ASP A 128 -9.79 3.76 -13.25
C ASP A 128 -8.71 4.28 -12.31
N VAL A 129 -7.73 3.44 -11.96
CA VAL A 129 -6.60 3.82 -11.10
C VAL A 129 -5.81 4.96 -11.76
N TYR A 130 -5.61 4.89 -13.06
CA TYR A 130 -4.84 5.85 -13.83
C TYR A 130 -5.71 6.80 -14.67
N ASP A 131 -6.97 7.00 -14.28
CA ASP A 131 -7.87 7.91 -14.99
C ASP A 131 -7.26 9.31 -15.06
N ARG A 132 -7.26 9.89 -16.27
CA ARG A 132 -6.69 11.21 -16.59
C ARG A 132 -5.19 11.33 -16.36
N ILE A 133 -4.48 10.22 -16.15
CA ILE A 133 -3.03 10.21 -16.03
C ILE A 133 -2.44 9.95 -17.43
N VAL A 134 -1.53 10.83 -17.83
CA VAL A 134 -0.76 10.66 -19.05
C VAL A 134 0.66 10.32 -18.66
N PHE A 135 1.12 9.14 -19.06
CA PHE A 135 2.49 8.73 -18.77
C PHE A 135 3.47 9.37 -19.74
N PRO A 136 4.68 9.75 -19.26
CA PRO A 136 5.72 10.19 -20.19
C PRO A 136 6.04 9.07 -21.17
N VAL A 137 6.24 9.46 -22.45
CA VAL A 137 6.66 8.49 -23.47
C VAL A 137 8.08 8.04 -23.13
N GLU A 138 8.27 6.74 -22.91
CA GLU A 138 9.61 6.19 -22.76
C GLU A 138 10.32 6.32 -24.11
N GLU A 139 11.46 7.00 -24.13
CA GLU A 139 12.29 7.00 -25.31
C GLU A 139 12.82 5.57 -25.50
N PRO A 140 12.67 5.01 -26.71
CA PRO A 140 13.22 3.69 -26.94
C PRO A 140 14.73 3.73 -26.75
N GLU A 141 15.26 2.71 -26.02
CA GLU A 141 16.71 2.56 -25.89
C GLU A 141 17.31 2.52 -27.29
N ASP A 142 18.38 3.27 -27.48
CA ASP A 142 19.06 3.30 -28.76
C ASP A 142 19.80 1.97 -28.98
N PRO A 143 19.31 1.11 -29.88
CA PRO A 143 19.94 -0.19 -30.11
C PRO A 143 21.29 -0.09 -30.83
N GLY A 144 21.70 1.10 -31.25
CA GLY A 144 22.97 1.31 -31.90
C GLY A 144 24.12 1.61 -30.95
N GLU A 145 23.88 1.76 -29.65
CA GLU A 145 24.90 2.07 -28.65
C GLU A 145 25.36 0.80 -27.94
N GLU A 146 25.97 -0.09 -28.66
CA GLU A 146 26.62 -1.26 -28.08
C GLU A 146 28.10 -0.97 -27.79
#